data_2f53b42c7e5b080939f45a6ecc355b8a
#
_entry.id   2f53b42c7e5b080939f45a6ecc355b8a
#
_cell.length_a   1.000
_cell.length_b   1.000
_cell.length_c   1.000
_cell.angle_alpha   90.00
_cell.angle_beta   90.00
_cell.angle_gamma   90.00
#
_symmetry.space_group_name_H-M   'P 1'
#
loop_
_entity.id
_entity.type
_entity.pdbx_description
1 polymer ?
#
loop_
_entity_poly.entity_id
_entity_poly.type
_entity_poly.pdbx_seq_one_letter_code
_entity_poly.pdbx_strand_id
1 'polypeptide(L)'
;MKNRDIYELALNLLAEPANHLNTEDYLTRAPYLLGAFFYENGGLDDSYREAYGLEKRPPIHAVCVELDDDFPFVERFAPIAAYYLASTLVIDEDEALGDRFFDMFSSSVSKLISEIPASLEDIINVYR
;
A
#
# COMPACT_ATOMS: atom_id res chain seq x y z
N MET A 1 5.09 8.37 10.51
CA MET A 1 3.79 7.75 10.15
C MET A 1 3.80 6.30 10.55
N LYS A 2 2.75 5.84 11.18
CA LYS A 2 2.59 4.47 11.64
C LYS A 2 1.70 3.68 10.68
N ASN A 3 1.81 2.34 10.70
CA ASN A 3 0.89 1.49 9.96
C ASN A 3 -0.56 1.75 10.36
N ARG A 4 -0.79 2.09 11.62
CA ARG A 4 -2.12 2.44 12.13
C ARG A 4 -2.71 3.63 11.39
N ASP A 5 -1.90 4.60 10.97
CA ASP A 5 -2.37 5.76 10.21
C ASP A 5 -2.94 5.33 8.85
N ILE A 6 -2.34 4.32 8.22
CA ILE A 6 -2.84 3.75 6.97
C ILE A 6 -4.18 3.05 7.21
N TYR A 7 -4.30 2.28 8.29
CA TYR A 7 -5.54 1.62 8.65
C TYR A 7 -6.67 2.62 8.89
N GLU A 8 -6.38 3.69 9.64
CA GLU A 8 -7.37 4.74 9.90
C GLU A 8 -7.77 5.47 8.61
N LEU A 9 -6.82 5.72 7.72
CA LEU A 9 -7.13 6.31 6.41
C LEU A 9 -8.05 5.40 5.60
N ALA A 10 -7.79 4.09 5.60
CA ALA A 10 -8.64 3.12 4.91
C ALA A 10 -10.06 3.11 5.47
N LEU A 11 -10.22 3.16 6.80
CA LEU A 11 -11.54 3.24 7.42
C LEU A 11 -12.28 4.52 7.02
N ASN A 12 -11.56 5.64 6.97
CA ASN A 12 -12.14 6.91 6.52
C ASN A 12 -12.59 6.85 5.05
N LEU A 13 -11.82 6.19 4.19
CA LEU A 13 -12.19 6.00 2.80
C LEU A 13 -13.45 5.16 2.66
N LEU A 14 -13.63 4.17 3.53
CA LEU A 14 -14.82 3.33 3.55
C LEU A 14 -16.01 4.02 4.24
N ALA A 15 -15.80 5.19 4.83
CA ALA A 15 -16.80 5.90 5.64
C ALA A 15 -17.39 5.02 6.76
N GLU A 16 -16.55 4.14 7.34
CA GLU A 16 -16.98 3.25 8.40
C GLU A 16 -16.99 3.98 9.74
N PRO A 17 -18.09 3.97 10.47
CA PRO A 17 -18.10 4.47 11.84
C PRO A 17 -17.19 3.65 12.74
N ALA A 18 -16.54 4.29 13.70
CA ALA A 18 -15.62 3.62 14.61
C ALA A 18 -16.28 2.48 15.41
N ASN A 19 -17.59 2.52 15.58
CA ASN A 19 -18.37 1.51 16.29
C ASN A 19 -19.06 0.51 15.37
N HIS A 20 -18.69 0.46 14.11
CA HIS A 20 -19.27 -0.48 13.17
C HIS A 20 -18.93 -1.93 13.56
N LEU A 21 -19.85 -2.86 13.34
CA LEU A 21 -19.68 -4.27 13.72
C LEU A 21 -18.48 -4.93 13.06
N ASN A 22 -18.07 -4.46 11.89
CA ASN A 22 -16.97 -5.04 11.12
C ASN A 22 -15.60 -4.47 11.51
N THR A 23 -15.55 -3.44 12.34
CA THR A 23 -14.28 -2.80 12.72
C THR A 23 -13.35 -3.76 13.45
N GLU A 24 -13.88 -4.65 14.27
CA GLU A 24 -13.07 -5.64 14.98
C GLU A 24 -12.44 -6.66 14.03
N ASP A 25 -13.22 -7.14 13.05
CA ASP A 25 -12.71 -8.03 12.01
C ASP A 25 -11.65 -7.34 11.15
N TYR A 26 -11.90 -6.09 10.76
CA TYR A 26 -10.95 -5.28 10.01
C TYR A 26 -9.64 -5.10 10.77
N LEU A 27 -9.73 -4.81 12.06
CA LEU A 27 -8.55 -4.62 12.91
C LEU A 27 -7.71 -5.90 12.99
N THR A 28 -8.35 -7.06 13.02
CA THR A 28 -7.66 -8.35 13.05
C THR A 28 -6.97 -8.66 11.72
N ARG A 29 -7.59 -8.31 10.60
CA ARG A 29 -7.09 -8.63 9.27
C ARG A 29 -6.06 -7.64 8.75
N ALA A 30 -6.15 -6.37 9.14
CA ALA A 30 -5.33 -5.31 8.58
C ALA A 30 -3.81 -5.57 8.68
N PRO A 31 -3.27 -6.08 9.80
CA PRO A 31 -1.83 -6.37 9.89
C PRO A 31 -1.33 -7.38 8.85
N TYR A 32 -2.14 -8.39 8.53
CA TYR A 32 -1.80 -9.38 7.52
C TYR A 32 -1.90 -8.81 6.11
N LEU A 33 -2.94 -8.03 5.85
CA LEU A 33 -3.15 -7.41 4.54
C LEU A 33 -2.06 -6.38 4.23
N LEU A 34 -1.67 -5.59 5.22
CA LEU A 34 -0.55 -4.67 5.07
C LEU A 34 0.78 -5.41 4.87
N GLY A 35 0.97 -6.51 5.59
CA GLY A 35 2.15 -7.35 5.39
C GLY A 35 2.26 -7.85 3.95
N ALA A 36 1.16 -8.34 3.38
CA ALA A 36 1.10 -8.77 1.98
C ALA A 36 1.41 -7.61 1.03
N PHE A 37 0.85 -6.43 1.30
CA PHE A 37 1.10 -5.24 0.50
C PHE A 37 2.60 -4.90 0.48
N PHE A 38 3.24 -4.88 1.62
CA PHE A 38 4.68 -4.57 1.71
C PHE A 38 5.53 -5.61 1.01
N TYR A 39 5.18 -6.88 1.14
CA TYR A 39 5.89 -7.95 0.48
C TYR A 39 5.82 -7.83 -1.05
N GLU A 40 4.63 -7.60 -1.57
CA GLU A 40 4.42 -7.53 -3.03
C GLU A 40 4.95 -6.25 -3.65
N ASN A 41 4.96 -5.14 -2.93
CA ASN A 41 5.30 -3.83 -3.47
C ASN A 41 6.66 -3.31 -3.01
N GLY A 42 7.44 -4.12 -2.32
CA GLY A 42 8.76 -3.72 -1.85
C GLY A 42 9.71 -3.33 -2.97
N GLY A 43 9.68 -4.05 -4.09
CA GLY A 43 10.50 -3.72 -5.24
C GLY A 43 10.19 -2.34 -5.83
N LEU A 44 8.93 -1.95 -5.81
CA LEU A 44 8.52 -0.63 -6.30
C LEU A 44 9.02 0.47 -5.37
N ASP A 45 8.91 0.28 -4.06
CA ASP A 45 9.47 1.21 -3.08
C ASP A 45 10.99 1.34 -3.25
N ASP A 46 11.69 0.22 -3.44
CA ASP A 46 13.13 0.22 -3.67
C ASP A 46 13.50 1.01 -4.94
N SER A 47 12.76 0.82 -6.01
CA SER A 47 12.97 1.55 -7.27
C SER A 47 12.75 3.05 -7.12
N TYR A 48 11.71 3.42 -6.37
CA TYR A 48 11.43 4.82 -6.09
C TYR A 48 12.56 5.47 -5.29
N ARG A 49 13.03 4.78 -4.25
CA ARG A 49 14.14 5.28 -3.41
C ARG A 49 15.42 5.46 -4.20
N GLU A 50 15.75 4.48 -5.04
CA GLU A 50 16.92 4.56 -5.91
C GLU A 50 16.83 5.72 -6.88
N ALA A 51 15.67 5.90 -7.52
CA ALA A 51 15.45 6.96 -8.50
C ALA A 51 15.60 8.36 -7.91
N TYR A 52 15.20 8.54 -6.66
CA TYR A 52 15.24 9.84 -5.97
C TYR A 52 16.39 9.97 -4.97
N GLY A 53 17.34 9.04 -4.98
CA GLY A 53 18.51 9.12 -4.11
C GLY A 53 18.20 9.01 -2.62
N LEU A 54 17.14 8.29 -2.28
CA LEU A 54 16.74 8.09 -0.89
C LEU A 54 17.46 6.89 -0.28
N GLU A 55 17.54 6.88 1.05
CA GLU A 55 18.15 5.79 1.80
C GLU A 55 17.39 4.48 1.58
N LYS A 56 18.14 3.37 1.50
CA LYS A 56 17.55 2.04 1.35
C LYS A 56 16.72 1.69 2.59
N ARG A 57 15.58 1.07 2.34
CA ARG A 57 14.70 0.56 3.37
C ARG A 57 15.28 -0.75 3.95
N PRO A 58 15.16 -0.98 5.28
CA PRO A 58 15.45 -2.30 5.84
C PRO A 58 14.56 -3.39 5.22
N PRO A 59 15.05 -4.62 5.06
CA PRO A 59 14.22 -5.71 4.54
C PRO A 59 13.00 -5.98 5.43
N ILE A 60 11.88 -6.32 4.80
CA ILE A 60 10.65 -6.71 5.50
C ILE A 60 10.54 -8.23 5.43
N HIS A 61 10.56 -8.87 6.58
CA HIS A 61 10.52 -10.33 6.68
C HIS A 61 9.21 -10.87 7.26
N ALA A 62 8.37 -10.01 7.80
CA ALA A 62 7.16 -10.42 8.50
C ALA A 62 5.98 -10.56 7.53
N VAL A 63 5.25 -11.67 7.65
CA VAL A 63 3.97 -11.87 6.94
C VAL A 63 2.88 -11.00 7.57
N CYS A 64 3.00 -10.75 8.87
CA CYS A 64 2.08 -9.92 9.64
C CYS A 64 2.88 -8.78 10.26
N VAL A 65 2.42 -7.55 10.06
CA VAL A 65 3.09 -6.36 10.61
C VAL A 65 2.35 -5.87 11.86
N GLU A 66 3.04 -5.07 12.67
CA GLU A 66 2.42 -4.42 13.82
C GLU A 66 1.86 -3.06 13.40
N LEU A 67 0.63 -2.75 13.82
CA LEU A 67 0.03 -1.45 13.48
C LEU A 67 0.77 -0.28 14.14
N ASP A 68 1.42 -0.51 15.26
CA ASP A 68 2.15 0.53 15.97
C ASP A 68 3.59 0.72 15.47
N ASP A 69 4.03 -0.10 14.54
CA ASP A 69 5.32 0.09 13.88
C ASP A 69 5.25 1.18 12.82
N ASP A 70 6.41 1.74 12.50
CA ASP A 70 6.52 2.75 11.45
C ASP A 70 6.15 2.16 10.09
N PHE A 71 5.46 2.97 9.28
CA PHE A 71 5.18 2.64 7.88
C PHE A 71 6.51 2.55 7.13
N PRO A 72 6.84 1.37 6.55
CA PRO A 72 8.21 1.14 6.06
C PRO A 72 8.50 1.74 4.69
N PHE A 73 7.47 2.10 3.92
CA PHE A 73 7.64 2.66 2.58
C PHE A 73 7.75 4.19 2.64
N VAL A 74 8.18 4.78 1.54
CA VAL A 74 8.13 6.23 1.37
C VAL A 74 6.68 6.71 1.51
N GLU A 75 6.47 7.89 2.13
CA GLU A 75 5.12 8.42 2.37
C GLU A 75 4.27 8.55 1.10
N ARG A 76 4.90 8.69 -0.06
CA ARG A 76 4.20 8.71 -1.35
C ARG A 76 3.33 7.48 -1.55
N PHE A 77 3.68 6.35 -0.90
CA PHE A 77 2.91 5.11 -0.97
C PHE A 77 1.72 5.05 -0.02
N ALA A 78 1.56 6.02 0.87
CA ALA A 78 0.52 5.97 1.89
C ALA A 78 -0.90 5.89 1.31
N PRO A 79 -1.29 6.73 0.33
CA PRO A 79 -2.62 6.59 -0.28
C PRO A 79 -2.80 5.26 -1.00
N ILE A 80 -1.76 4.79 -1.66
CA ILE A 80 -1.78 3.50 -2.40
C ILE A 80 -2.04 2.35 -1.43
N ALA A 81 -1.34 2.32 -0.32
CA ALA A 81 -1.56 1.32 0.73
C ALA A 81 -2.97 1.38 1.30
N ALA A 82 -3.50 2.59 1.51
CA ALA A 82 -4.85 2.78 2.02
C ALA A 82 -5.92 2.29 1.03
N TYR A 83 -5.77 2.55 -0.25
CA TYR A 83 -6.69 2.03 -1.28
C TYR A 83 -6.68 0.51 -1.33
N TYR A 84 -5.49 -0.08 -1.30
CA TYR A 84 -5.36 -1.53 -1.25
C TYR A 84 -6.06 -2.10 -0.02
N LEU A 85 -5.81 -1.53 1.14
CA LEU A 85 -6.38 -2.00 2.39
C LEU A 85 -7.90 -1.84 2.40
N ALA A 86 -8.41 -0.69 1.97
CA ALA A 86 -9.85 -0.45 1.89
C ALA A 86 -10.52 -1.47 0.97
N SER A 87 -9.94 -1.72 -0.21
CA SER A 87 -10.46 -2.70 -1.15
C SER A 87 -10.53 -4.10 -0.53
N THR A 88 -9.43 -4.56 0.04
CA THR A 88 -9.33 -5.93 0.54
C THR A 88 -10.16 -6.15 1.81
N LEU A 89 -10.37 -5.12 2.62
CA LEU A 89 -11.19 -5.23 3.82
C LEU A 89 -12.69 -5.32 3.49
N VAL A 90 -13.16 -4.60 2.48
CA VAL A 90 -14.60 -4.44 2.22
C VAL A 90 -15.15 -5.40 1.17
N ILE A 91 -14.29 -6.05 0.38
CA ILE A 91 -14.72 -6.77 -0.82
C ILE A 91 -15.71 -7.91 -0.51
N ASP A 92 -15.58 -8.55 0.64
CA ASP A 92 -16.48 -9.63 1.03
C ASP A 92 -17.88 -9.14 1.39
N GLU A 93 -18.03 -7.89 1.74
CA GLU A 93 -19.29 -7.29 2.16
C GLU A 93 -19.92 -6.45 1.06
N ASP A 94 -19.08 -5.79 0.25
CA ASP A 94 -19.50 -4.91 -0.83
C ASP A 94 -18.51 -5.03 -1.97
N GLU A 95 -18.79 -5.95 -2.88
CA GLU A 95 -17.91 -6.24 -4.01
C GLU A 95 -17.71 -5.01 -4.91
N ALA A 96 -18.77 -4.26 -5.15
CA ALA A 96 -18.70 -3.06 -6.01
C ALA A 96 -17.78 -2.00 -5.41
N LEU A 97 -17.87 -1.78 -4.10
CA LEU A 97 -17.02 -0.85 -3.40
C LEU A 97 -15.57 -1.34 -3.35
N GLY A 98 -15.37 -2.65 -3.12
CA GLY A 98 -14.06 -3.27 -3.17
C GLY A 98 -13.39 -3.09 -4.52
N ASP A 99 -14.11 -3.34 -5.61
CA ASP A 99 -13.62 -3.17 -6.98
C ASP A 99 -13.27 -1.72 -7.27
N ARG A 100 -14.08 -0.78 -6.78
CA ARG A 100 -13.82 0.65 -6.94
C ARG A 100 -12.51 1.05 -6.31
N PHE A 101 -12.24 0.63 -5.08
CA PHE A 101 -10.99 0.94 -4.41
C PHE A 101 -9.81 0.20 -5.02
N PHE A 102 -10.02 -1.00 -5.54
CA PHE A 102 -8.98 -1.71 -6.29
C PHE A 102 -8.60 -0.96 -7.56
N ASP A 103 -9.57 -0.40 -8.27
CA ASP A 103 -9.30 0.44 -9.44
C ASP A 103 -8.52 1.69 -9.06
N MET A 104 -8.85 2.32 -7.95
CA MET A 104 -8.10 3.47 -7.43
C MET A 104 -6.66 3.08 -7.07
N PHE A 105 -6.49 1.91 -6.45
CA PHE A 105 -5.16 1.36 -6.17
C PHE A 105 -4.35 1.17 -7.45
N SER A 106 -4.92 0.49 -8.44
CA SER A 106 -4.23 0.20 -9.71
C SER A 106 -3.85 1.48 -10.46
N SER A 107 -4.77 2.45 -10.51
CA SER A 107 -4.52 3.75 -11.14
C SER A 107 -3.41 4.51 -10.43
N SER A 108 -3.38 4.47 -9.10
CA SER A 108 -2.37 5.15 -8.31
C SER A 108 -0.99 4.50 -8.46
N VAL A 109 -0.93 3.17 -8.56
CA VAL A 109 0.32 2.47 -8.85
C VAL A 109 0.86 2.87 -10.22
N SER A 110 0.01 2.90 -11.25
CA SER A 110 0.40 3.31 -12.59
C SER A 110 0.94 4.74 -12.61
N LYS A 111 0.28 5.63 -11.88
CA LYS A 111 0.73 7.02 -11.74
C LYS A 111 2.08 7.11 -11.05
N LEU A 112 2.26 6.35 -9.97
CA LEU A 112 3.54 6.31 -9.26
C LEU A 112 4.66 5.81 -10.16
N ILE A 113 4.42 4.75 -10.93
CA ILE A 113 5.42 4.21 -11.87
C ILE A 113 5.82 5.27 -12.89
N SER A 114 4.87 6.07 -13.38
CA SER A 114 5.16 7.15 -14.32
C SER A 114 5.99 8.27 -13.71
N GLU A 115 5.99 8.41 -12.39
CA GLU A 115 6.80 9.40 -11.67
C GLU A 115 8.25 8.92 -11.46
N ILE A 116 8.54 7.63 -11.64
CA ILE A 116 9.89 7.09 -11.49
C ILE A 116 10.64 7.29 -12.81
N PRO A 117 11.70 8.13 -12.82
CA PRO A 117 12.45 8.32 -14.07
C PRO A 117 13.17 7.04 -14.46
N ALA A 118 13.04 6.65 -15.74
CA ALA A 118 13.81 5.55 -16.29
C ALA A 118 15.28 5.97 -16.39
N SER A 119 16.19 5.10 -15.93
CA SER A 119 17.61 5.33 -16.14
C SER A 119 17.96 5.03 -17.59
N LEU A 120 19.00 5.68 -18.10
CA LEU A 120 19.52 5.40 -19.44
C LEU A 120 19.92 3.92 -19.57
N GLU A 121 20.45 3.35 -18.53
CA GLU A 121 20.86 1.96 -18.47
C GLU A 121 19.65 1.01 -18.64
N ASP A 122 18.54 1.29 -18.00
CA ASP A 122 17.31 0.52 -18.16
C ASP A 122 16.78 0.59 -19.59
N ILE A 123 16.83 1.76 -20.21
CA ILE A 123 16.42 1.96 -21.59
C ILE A 123 17.30 1.13 -22.53
N ILE A 124 18.58 1.12 -22.31
CA ILE A 124 19.52 0.33 -23.12
C ILE A 124 19.22 -1.16 -22.98
N ASN A 125 18.92 -1.64 -21.79
CA ASN A 125 18.64 -3.05 -21.52
C ASN A 125 17.36 -3.52 -22.23
N VAL A 126 16.36 -2.66 -22.37
CA VAL A 126 15.10 -2.98 -23.05
C VAL A 126 15.33 -3.26 -24.54
N TYR A 127 16.30 -2.62 -25.17
CA TYR A 127 16.57 -2.74 -26.61
C TYR A 127 17.71 -3.69 -26.95
N ARG A 128 18.26 -4.36 -25.97
CA ARG A 128 19.27 -5.38 -26.17
C ARG A 128 18.67 -6.78 -26.08
#